data_761417b7663bac18ead710fdb3cd7ee0
#
_entry.id   761417b7663bac18ead710fdb3cd7ee0
#
_cell.length_a   1.000
_cell.length_b   1.000
_cell.length_c   1.000
_cell.angle_alpha   90.00
_cell.angle_beta   90.00
_cell.angle_gamma   90.00
#
_symmetry.space_group_name_H-M   'P 1'
#
loop_
_entity.id
_entity.type
_entity.pdbx_description
1 polymer ?
#
loop_
_entity_poly.entity_id
_entity_poly.type
_entity_poly.pdbx_seq_one_letter_code
_entity_poly.pdbx_strand_id
1 'polypeptide(L)'
;MRHRVDTFKIGRSGAHRRAMLANMASSLFEHGKIETTLVKAKELRRFAEKLITIAKKNDLHRRRIAVSRLRDKAMTRKLFDEIAPGYAERIGGYTRILKLARRRGDAAEMCIIMLVEAGAPAKAEAPKAEAEAKEAPKAEEQK
;
A
#
# COMPACT_ATOMS: atom_id res chain seq x y z
N MET A 1 4.67 -29.81 10.38
CA MET A 1 4.14 -28.74 9.52
C MET A 1 4.21 -27.39 10.23
N ARG A 2 4.58 -26.30 9.53
CA ARG A 2 4.58 -24.94 10.11
C ARG A 2 3.29 -24.23 9.67
N HIS A 3 2.30 -24.17 10.56
CA HIS A 3 1.06 -23.44 10.32
C HIS A 3 1.15 -22.00 10.90
N ARG A 4 0.47 -21.03 10.29
CA ARG A 4 0.33 -19.63 10.73
C ARG A 4 1.67 -18.92 10.98
N VAL A 5 2.73 -19.28 10.27
CA VAL A 5 4.02 -18.60 10.37
C VAL A 5 3.98 -17.36 9.48
N ASP A 6 4.12 -16.18 10.08
CA ASP A 6 4.34 -14.95 9.33
C ASP A 6 5.67 -15.03 8.59
N THR A 7 5.63 -14.73 7.30
CA THR A 7 6.75 -14.93 6.38
C THR A 7 7.95 -14.05 6.74
N PHE A 8 7.68 -12.82 7.24
CA PHE A 8 8.74 -11.85 7.54
C PHE A 8 8.62 -11.28 8.96
N LYS A 9 9.61 -11.57 9.80
CA LYS A 9 9.73 -10.95 11.14
C LYS A 9 10.26 -9.52 11.08
N ILE A 10 10.90 -9.12 9.99
CA ILE A 10 11.48 -7.78 9.72
C ILE A 10 12.47 -7.35 10.82
N GLY A 11 13.20 -8.30 11.41
CA GLY A 11 14.20 -8.04 12.47
C GLY A 11 13.62 -7.36 13.72
N ARG A 12 12.31 -7.53 14.03
CA ARG A 12 11.64 -6.84 15.13
C ARG A 12 10.89 -7.80 16.05
N SER A 13 10.77 -7.42 17.32
CA SER A 13 9.88 -8.11 18.27
C SER A 13 8.44 -8.00 17.81
N GLY A 14 7.57 -8.93 18.25
CA GLY A 14 6.17 -8.95 17.85
C GLY A 14 5.39 -7.66 18.18
N ALA A 15 5.69 -7.04 19.33
CA ALA A 15 5.08 -5.77 19.73
C ALA A 15 5.51 -4.61 18.84
N HIS A 16 6.81 -4.48 18.59
CA HIS A 16 7.38 -3.44 17.72
C HIS A 16 6.90 -3.60 16.27
N ARG A 17 6.84 -4.84 15.74
CA ARG A 17 6.31 -5.10 14.40
C ARG A 17 4.85 -4.66 14.25
N ARG A 18 3.99 -4.97 15.24
CA ARG A 18 2.58 -4.53 15.23
C ARG A 18 2.45 -3.01 15.25
N ALA A 19 3.22 -2.33 16.10
CA ALA A 19 3.21 -0.87 16.17
C ALA A 19 3.70 -0.24 14.84
N MET A 20 4.79 -0.76 14.26
CA MET A 20 5.29 -0.30 12.97
C MET A 20 4.24 -0.45 11.85
N LEU A 21 3.59 -1.62 11.76
CA LEU A 21 2.57 -1.85 10.74
C LEU A 21 1.33 -0.99 10.95
N ALA A 22 0.94 -0.71 12.20
CA ALA A 22 -0.14 0.22 12.53
C ALA A 22 0.18 1.63 12.04
N ASN A 23 1.35 2.18 12.38
CA ASN A 23 1.77 3.51 11.94
C ASN A 23 1.86 3.60 10.40
N MET A 24 2.45 2.60 9.75
CA MET A 24 2.50 2.57 8.28
C MET A 24 1.11 2.49 7.64
N ALA A 25 0.17 1.77 8.25
CA ALA A 25 -1.21 1.71 7.75
C ALA A 25 -1.93 3.04 7.94
N SER A 26 -1.74 3.73 9.07
CA SER A 26 -2.26 5.08 9.29
C SER A 26 -1.75 6.04 8.22
N SER A 27 -0.43 6.05 7.95
CA SER A 27 0.15 6.88 6.88
C SER A 27 -0.39 6.50 5.49
N LEU A 28 -0.60 5.21 5.21
CA LEU A 28 -1.18 4.77 3.94
C LEU A 28 -2.63 5.28 3.77
N PHE A 29 -3.44 5.22 4.82
CA PHE A 29 -4.83 5.70 4.79
C PHE A 29 -4.91 7.23 4.76
N GLU A 30 -3.93 7.93 5.31
CA GLU A 30 -3.84 9.39 5.29
C GLU A 30 -3.49 9.91 3.90
N HIS A 31 -2.40 9.38 3.31
CA HIS A 31 -1.81 9.90 2.07
C HIS A 31 -2.22 9.13 0.81
N GLY A 32 -2.89 7.99 0.94
CA GLY A 32 -3.26 7.11 -0.18
C GLY A 32 -2.11 6.31 -0.79
N LYS A 33 -0.87 6.78 -0.67
CA LYS A 33 0.38 6.12 -1.14
C LYS A 33 1.55 6.42 -0.22
N ILE A 34 2.42 5.43 -0.03
CA ILE A 34 3.67 5.59 0.74
C ILE A 34 4.81 4.83 0.06
N GLU A 35 6.02 5.35 0.21
CA GLU A 35 7.25 4.68 -0.23
C GLU A 35 7.89 3.91 0.93
N THR A 36 8.31 2.67 0.67
CA THR A 36 8.94 1.81 1.67
C THR A 36 9.71 0.67 1.03
N THR A 37 10.37 -0.16 1.85
CA THR A 37 11.04 -1.37 1.34
C THR A 37 10.04 -2.46 0.97
N LEU A 38 10.34 -3.25 -0.04
CA LEU A 38 9.47 -4.28 -0.61
C LEU A 38 8.97 -5.28 0.45
N VAL A 39 9.84 -5.67 1.39
CA VAL A 39 9.49 -6.61 2.47
C VAL A 39 8.44 -6.01 3.41
N LYS A 40 8.61 -4.73 3.80
CA LYS A 40 7.63 -4.02 4.65
C LYS A 40 6.30 -3.85 3.92
N ALA A 41 6.32 -3.49 2.63
CA ALA A 41 5.11 -3.34 1.84
C ALA A 41 4.30 -4.63 1.72
N LYS A 42 4.96 -5.78 1.53
CA LYS A 42 4.30 -7.09 1.48
C LYS A 42 3.55 -7.42 2.77
N GLU A 43 4.15 -7.13 3.93
CA GLU A 43 3.48 -7.32 5.23
C GLU A 43 2.39 -6.28 5.49
N LEU A 44 2.66 -5.02 5.13
CA LEU A 44 1.67 -3.94 5.25
C LEU A 44 0.42 -4.22 4.41
N ARG A 45 0.57 -4.74 3.20
CA ARG A 45 -0.55 -5.13 2.34
C ARG A 45 -1.52 -6.06 3.08
N ARG A 46 -1.01 -7.14 3.67
CA ARG A 46 -1.83 -8.11 4.42
C ARG A 46 -2.54 -7.47 5.61
N PHE A 47 -1.87 -6.53 6.28
CA PHE A 47 -2.43 -5.83 7.45
C PHE A 47 -3.50 -4.82 7.03
N ALA A 48 -3.22 -3.96 6.05
CA ALA A 48 -4.12 -2.93 5.55
C ALA A 48 -5.38 -3.52 4.90
N GLU A 49 -5.24 -4.54 4.05
CA GLU A 49 -6.36 -5.19 3.38
C GLU A 49 -7.33 -5.86 4.37
N LYS A 50 -6.81 -6.45 5.45
CA LYS A 50 -7.66 -6.97 6.53
C LYS A 50 -8.46 -5.87 7.24
N LEU A 51 -7.85 -4.69 7.43
CA LEU A 51 -8.54 -3.54 8.04
C LEU A 51 -9.64 -3.00 7.13
N ILE A 52 -9.39 -2.88 5.82
CA ILE A 52 -10.41 -2.46 4.85
C ILE A 52 -11.56 -3.46 4.82
N THR A 53 -11.27 -4.77 4.79
CA THR A 53 -12.31 -5.80 4.84
C THR A 53 -13.17 -5.74 6.11
N ILE A 54 -12.55 -5.44 7.26
CA ILE A 54 -13.27 -5.24 8.52
C ILE A 54 -14.15 -3.99 8.44
N ALA A 55 -13.64 -2.90 7.86
CA ALA A 55 -14.31 -1.62 7.79
C ALA A 55 -15.52 -1.61 6.84
N LYS A 56 -15.57 -2.48 5.83
CA LYS A 56 -16.72 -2.60 4.90
C LYS A 56 -18.04 -2.91 5.62
N LYS A 57 -18.00 -3.56 6.76
CA LYS A 57 -19.18 -3.74 7.62
C LYS A 57 -19.11 -2.76 8.77
N ASN A 58 -19.88 -1.69 8.68
CA ASN A 58 -19.87 -0.58 9.66
C ASN A 58 -20.62 -0.95 10.93
N ASP A 59 -20.02 -1.84 11.75
CA ASP A 59 -20.56 -2.27 13.03
C ASP A 59 -19.66 -1.76 14.19
N LEU A 60 -20.25 -1.48 15.34
CA LEU A 60 -19.55 -0.99 16.54
C LEU A 60 -18.41 -1.94 16.96
N HIS A 61 -18.65 -3.26 16.91
CA HIS A 61 -17.64 -4.25 17.23
C HIS A 61 -16.44 -4.15 16.29
N ARG A 62 -16.69 -3.98 15.00
CA ARG A 62 -15.63 -3.85 13.97
C ARG A 62 -14.87 -2.55 14.10
N ARG A 63 -15.53 -1.44 14.44
CA ARG A 63 -14.86 -0.17 14.77
C ARG A 63 -13.92 -0.34 15.96
N ARG A 64 -14.33 -1.03 17.03
CA ARG A 64 -13.47 -1.33 18.19
C ARG A 64 -12.25 -2.19 17.79
N ILE A 65 -12.42 -3.21 16.96
CA ILE A 65 -11.31 -4.03 16.44
C ILE A 65 -10.33 -3.18 15.61
N ALA A 66 -10.83 -2.31 14.74
CA ALA A 66 -9.99 -1.45 13.93
C ALA A 66 -9.18 -0.47 14.79
N VAL A 67 -9.81 0.18 15.78
CA VAL A 67 -9.13 1.08 16.74
C VAL A 67 -8.02 0.31 17.50
N SER A 68 -8.31 -0.90 17.98
CA SER A 68 -7.32 -1.69 18.73
C SER A 68 -6.09 -2.07 17.87
N ARG A 69 -6.28 -2.22 16.56
CA ARG A 69 -5.20 -2.59 15.62
C ARG A 69 -4.43 -1.38 15.11
N LEU A 70 -5.13 -0.30 14.70
CA LEU A 70 -4.53 0.95 14.19
C LEU A 70 -3.96 1.81 15.32
N ARG A 71 -4.57 1.77 16.51
CA ARG A 71 -4.24 2.62 17.67
C ARG A 71 -4.39 4.13 17.39
N ASP A 72 -5.11 4.47 16.34
CA ASP A 72 -5.38 5.81 15.88
C ASP A 72 -6.88 5.95 15.61
N LYS A 73 -7.55 6.82 16.40
CA LYS A 73 -9.00 7.05 16.30
C LYS A 73 -9.36 7.88 15.05
N ALA A 74 -8.52 8.86 14.70
CA ALA A 74 -8.77 9.73 13.54
C ALA A 74 -8.69 8.92 12.23
N MET A 75 -7.62 8.14 12.05
CA MET A 75 -7.47 7.28 10.88
C MET A 75 -8.49 6.15 10.84
N THR A 76 -8.93 5.65 11.99
CA THR A 76 -10.05 4.70 12.03
C THR A 76 -11.34 5.33 11.52
N ARG A 77 -11.67 6.58 11.93
CA ARG A 77 -12.83 7.29 11.39
C ARG A 77 -12.73 7.43 9.88
N LYS A 78 -11.61 7.96 9.36
CA LYS A 78 -11.37 8.10 7.92
C LYS A 78 -11.52 6.78 7.16
N LEU A 79 -11.02 5.67 7.73
CA LEU A 79 -11.14 4.34 7.15
C LEU A 79 -12.60 3.92 6.97
N PHE A 80 -13.47 4.14 7.95
CA PHE A 80 -14.88 3.72 7.89
C PHE A 80 -15.75 4.67 7.11
N ASP A 81 -15.50 5.97 7.19
CA ASP A 81 -16.38 7.00 6.63
C ASP A 81 -16.03 7.37 5.18
N GLU A 82 -14.74 7.32 4.81
CA GLU A 82 -14.26 7.71 3.46
C GLU A 82 -13.76 6.53 2.63
N ILE A 83 -12.88 5.70 3.19
CA ILE A 83 -12.15 4.68 2.40
C ILE A 83 -13.03 3.45 2.16
N ALA A 84 -13.63 2.87 3.20
CA ALA A 84 -14.37 1.62 3.09
C ALA A 84 -15.57 1.68 2.15
N PRO A 85 -16.36 2.77 2.08
CA PRO A 85 -17.46 2.87 1.12
C PRO A 85 -17.02 2.76 -0.32
N GLY A 86 -15.86 3.32 -0.67
CA GLY A 86 -15.29 3.24 -2.01
C GLY A 86 -14.92 1.83 -2.47
N TYR A 87 -14.76 0.89 -1.53
CA TYR A 87 -14.43 -0.51 -1.81
C TYR A 87 -15.58 -1.49 -1.59
N ALA A 88 -16.82 -1.01 -1.45
CA ALA A 88 -17.98 -1.84 -1.11
C ALA A 88 -18.13 -3.06 -2.01
N GLU A 89 -18.00 -2.90 -3.32
CA GLU A 89 -18.16 -3.95 -4.33
C GLU A 89 -16.91 -4.82 -4.54
N ARG A 90 -15.73 -4.32 -4.14
CA ARG A 90 -14.47 -5.01 -4.38
C ARG A 90 -14.24 -6.09 -3.30
N ILE A 91 -14.02 -7.34 -3.71
CA ILE A 91 -13.87 -8.49 -2.79
C ILE A 91 -12.49 -8.51 -2.12
N GLY A 92 -11.44 -7.97 -2.78
CA GLY A 92 -10.06 -7.94 -2.30
C GLY A 92 -9.13 -7.18 -3.24
N GLY A 93 -7.81 -7.16 -2.93
CA GLY A 93 -6.83 -6.46 -3.77
C GLY A 93 -7.00 -4.94 -3.70
N TYR A 94 -7.18 -4.41 -2.50
CA TYR A 94 -7.38 -2.97 -2.27
C TYR A 94 -6.08 -2.16 -2.41
N THR A 95 -4.93 -2.83 -2.46
CA THR A 95 -3.63 -2.17 -2.53
C THR A 95 -2.82 -2.65 -3.72
N ARG A 96 -1.99 -1.76 -4.28
CA ARG A 96 -1.04 -2.06 -5.36
C ARG A 96 0.37 -1.73 -4.89
N ILE A 97 1.33 -2.58 -5.24
CA ILE A 97 2.75 -2.38 -4.96
C ILE A 97 3.47 -2.19 -6.30
N LEU A 98 4.13 -1.03 -6.46
CA LEU A 98 4.98 -0.72 -7.60
C LEU A 98 6.43 -0.77 -7.14
N LYS A 99 7.27 -1.57 -7.82
CA LYS A 99 8.70 -1.65 -7.51
C LYS A 99 9.41 -0.40 -8.01
N LEU A 100 10.34 0.12 -7.22
CA LEU A 100 11.24 1.20 -7.57
C LEU A 100 12.67 0.69 -7.72
N ALA A 101 13.57 1.57 -8.11
CA ALA A 101 15.00 1.32 -8.09
C ALA A 101 15.50 1.03 -6.66
N ARG A 102 16.64 0.37 -6.55
CA ARG A 102 17.30 0.13 -5.27
C ARG A 102 17.78 1.43 -4.66
N ARG A 103 17.66 1.55 -3.34
CA ARG A 103 18.12 2.72 -2.59
C ARG A 103 19.65 2.83 -2.64
N ARG A 104 20.16 4.05 -2.85
CA ARG A 104 21.60 4.31 -2.78
C ARG A 104 22.11 4.08 -1.36
N GLY A 105 23.28 3.52 -1.22
CA GLY A 105 23.95 3.20 0.05
C GLY A 105 23.80 1.73 0.43
N ASP A 106 22.59 1.24 0.73
CA ASP A 106 22.36 -0.13 1.20
C ASP A 106 21.74 -1.08 0.15
N ALA A 107 21.52 -0.58 -1.08
CA ALA A 107 20.91 -1.34 -2.17
C ALA A 107 19.56 -2.01 -1.82
N ALA A 108 18.83 -1.50 -0.81
CA ALA A 108 17.55 -2.04 -0.42
C ALA A 108 16.53 -1.92 -1.57
N GLU A 109 15.75 -2.97 -1.78
CA GLU A 109 14.65 -2.97 -2.75
C GLU A 109 13.53 -2.05 -2.26
N MET A 110 13.29 -0.95 -2.99
CA MET A 110 12.25 0.02 -2.67
C MET A 110 10.99 -0.21 -3.47
N CYS A 111 9.86 0.25 -2.96
CA CYS A 111 8.58 0.20 -3.63
C CYS A 111 7.62 1.28 -3.11
N ILE A 112 6.66 1.65 -3.93
CA ILE A 112 5.48 2.40 -3.52
C ILE A 112 4.34 1.42 -3.30
N ILE A 113 3.70 1.49 -2.14
CA ILE A 113 2.40 0.87 -1.90
C ILE A 113 1.33 1.95 -1.93
N MET A 114 0.27 1.71 -2.68
CA MET A 114 -0.84 2.65 -2.85
C MET A 114 -2.18 1.95 -2.73
N LEU A 115 -3.19 2.70 -2.33
CA LEU A 115 -4.58 2.28 -2.42
C LEU A 115 -5.00 2.31 -3.90
N VAL A 116 -5.68 1.27 -4.36
CA VAL A 116 -6.25 1.22 -5.71
C VAL A 116 -7.51 2.06 -5.72
N GLU A 117 -7.64 2.93 -6.72
CA GLU A 117 -8.83 3.80 -6.84
C GLU A 117 -10.13 3.02 -6.79
N ALA A 118 -11.09 3.55 -6.05
CA ALA A 118 -12.42 3.00 -5.94
C ALA A 118 -13.09 3.02 -7.32
N GLY A 119 -13.50 1.84 -7.83
CA GLY A 119 -14.19 1.73 -9.13
C GLY A 119 -13.29 1.33 -10.32
N ALA A 120 -11.95 1.25 -10.21
CA ALA A 120 -11.14 0.69 -11.28
C ALA A 120 -11.19 -0.84 -11.25
N PRO A 121 -11.59 -1.53 -12.35
CA PRO A 121 -11.49 -2.97 -12.44
C PRO A 121 -10.02 -3.39 -12.34
N ALA A 122 -9.76 -4.55 -11.76
CA ALA A 122 -8.42 -5.12 -11.62
C ALA A 122 -7.86 -5.51 -13.01
N LYS A 123 -7.48 -4.51 -13.84
CA LYS A 123 -6.71 -4.74 -15.06
C LYS A 123 -5.23 -4.69 -14.68
N ALA A 124 -4.54 -5.76 -14.95
CA ALA A 124 -3.08 -5.82 -14.94
C ALA A 124 -2.55 -4.91 -16.05
N GLU A 125 -2.23 -3.67 -15.74
CA GLU A 125 -1.41 -2.83 -16.59
C GLU A 125 0.04 -2.99 -16.16
N ALA A 126 0.80 -3.70 -17.01
CA ALA A 126 2.25 -3.65 -17.00
C ALA A 126 2.70 -2.20 -17.23
N PRO A 127 3.77 -1.71 -16.56
CA PRO A 127 4.29 -0.38 -16.82
C PRO A 127 4.82 -0.35 -18.25
N LYS A 128 4.18 0.41 -19.14
CA LYS A 128 4.82 0.89 -20.36
C LYS A 128 5.94 1.81 -19.91
N ALA A 129 7.17 1.36 -20.07
CA ALA A 129 8.34 2.20 -20.04
C ALA A 129 8.20 3.26 -21.13
N GLU A 130 8.24 4.51 -20.72
CA GLU A 130 8.38 5.64 -21.61
C GLU A 130 9.75 5.53 -22.31
N ALA A 131 9.70 5.12 -23.57
CA ALA A 131 10.77 5.30 -24.52
C ALA A 131 10.35 6.44 -25.46
N GLU A 132 10.47 7.67 -24.98
CA GLU A 132 10.42 8.87 -25.81
C GLU A 132 11.44 9.87 -25.30
N ALA A 133 12.62 9.78 -25.84
CA ALA A 133 13.53 10.90 -25.95
C ALA A 133 14.65 10.54 -26.92
N LYS A 134 14.51 10.91 -28.19
CA LYS A 134 15.58 11.43 -29.04
C LYS A 134 15.17 11.39 -30.51
N GLU A 135 14.51 12.40 -30.91
CA GLU A 135 14.61 12.84 -32.31
C GLU A 135 14.88 14.34 -32.29
N ALA A 136 16.17 14.67 -32.47
CA ALA A 136 16.60 16.02 -32.74
C ALA A 136 16.56 16.24 -34.26
N PRO A 137 15.95 17.30 -34.78
CA PRO A 137 16.03 17.61 -36.19
C PRO A 137 17.40 18.20 -36.53
N LYS A 138 18.07 17.58 -37.52
CA LYS A 138 19.19 18.19 -38.19
C LYS A 138 18.66 19.36 -39.03
N ALA A 139 19.12 20.56 -38.72
CA ALA A 139 18.95 21.71 -39.57
C ALA A 139 19.87 21.61 -40.76
N GLU A 140 19.30 21.81 -41.96
CA GLU A 140 19.98 22.00 -43.22
C GLU A 140 20.77 23.27 -43.19
N GLU A 141 22.03 23.14 -43.59
CA GLU A 141 22.85 24.26 -44.03
C GLU A 141 23.00 24.16 -45.54
N GLN A 142 22.33 24.99 -46.27
CA GLN A 142 22.64 25.34 -47.64
C GLN A 142 22.53 26.86 -47.84
N LYS A 143 23.59 27.52 -47.91
CA LYS A 143 24.15 28.30 -49.01
C LYS A 143 25.03 29.41 -48.50
#